data_9844225926a9341d4c736af4190c28c2
#
_entry.id   9844225926a9341d4c736af4190c28c2
#
_cell.length_a   1.000
_cell.length_b   1.000
_cell.length_c   1.000
_cell.angle_alpha   90.00
_cell.angle_beta   90.00
_cell.angle_gamma   90.00
#
_symmetry.space_group_name_H-M   'P 1'
#
loop_
_entity.id
_entity.type
_entity.pdbx_description
1 polymer ?
#
loop_
_entity_poly.entity_id
_entity_poly.type
_entity_poly.pdbx_seq_one_letter_code
_entity_poly.pdbx_strand_id
1 'polypeptide(L)'
;MLKSNRYRLKPHEIVALEKMREAETRNVLVIGDLHEPFCLDGYLDFCIEQYYAYNCTEVVFIGDVIDNHYSSYHEASADGMGGLDELELAIKKIGRWRDAFPMATVIIGNHDRIIMRKAQTSSIPSKWIKSFKEVLETPDWNFVERYEADGVQYIHGEGGTARTKCRADMMNTVQGHLHTQCYTEHYVGKKFRVYGTQVGCGINHKSYAMAYAKYGKRPAVGCAVVLNNGQTPLNLLMPL
;
A
#
# COMPACT_ATOMS: atom_id res chain seq x y z
N MET A 1 -49.75 -13.92 -0.87
CA MET A 1 -49.56 -12.93 -1.94
C MET A 1 -48.54 -11.91 -1.50
N LEU A 2 -47.33 -11.98 -2.04
CA LEU A 2 -46.23 -11.05 -1.74
C LEU A 2 -46.57 -9.69 -2.38
N LYS A 3 -46.61 -8.65 -1.55
CA LYS A 3 -46.77 -7.24 -1.99
C LYS A 3 -45.47 -6.76 -2.64
N SER A 4 -45.18 -7.23 -3.85
CA SER A 4 -43.83 -7.06 -4.47
C SER A 4 -43.71 -5.83 -5.38
N ASN A 5 -44.72 -5.00 -5.56
CA ASN A 5 -44.66 -3.92 -6.56
C ASN A 5 -43.98 -2.61 -6.07
N ARG A 6 -43.63 -2.48 -4.79
CA ARG A 6 -42.98 -1.26 -4.26
C ARG A 6 -41.51 -1.12 -4.61
N TYR A 7 -40.85 -2.21 -4.97
CA TYR A 7 -39.39 -2.27 -5.20
C TYR A 7 -39.03 -2.72 -6.61
N ARG A 8 -39.97 -2.67 -7.53
CA ARG A 8 -39.66 -3.03 -8.91
C ARG A 8 -39.02 -1.82 -9.60
N LEU A 9 -37.78 -1.99 -10.03
CA LEU A 9 -37.05 -0.97 -10.80
C LEU A 9 -37.88 -0.60 -12.06
N LYS A 10 -37.91 0.69 -12.36
CA LYS A 10 -38.48 1.20 -13.60
C LYS A 10 -37.53 0.90 -14.77
N PRO A 11 -38.01 0.80 -16.03
CA PRO A 11 -37.17 0.48 -17.18
C PRO A 11 -35.94 1.36 -17.32
N HIS A 12 -36.05 2.67 -17.05
CA HIS A 12 -34.91 3.59 -17.11
C HIS A 12 -33.90 3.39 -15.98
N GLU A 13 -34.32 2.90 -14.81
CA GLU A 13 -33.48 2.55 -13.68
C GLU A 13 -32.70 1.27 -13.97
N ILE A 14 -33.32 0.30 -14.66
CA ILE A 14 -32.67 -0.93 -15.13
C ILE A 14 -31.56 -0.56 -16.13
N VAL A 15 -31.86 0.27 -17.13
CA VAL A 15 -30.88 0.73 -18.12
C VAL A 15 -29.74 1.51 -17.46
N ALA A 16 -30.04 2.34 -16.46
CA ALA A 16 -29.00 3.05 -15.71
C ALA A 16 -28.10 2.10 -14.93
N LEU A 17 -28.68 1.07 -14.29
CA LEU A 17 -27.90 0.04 -13.57
C LEU A 17 -27.07 -0.81 -14.53
N GLU A 18 -27.58 -1.16 -15.70
CA GLU A 18 -26.85 -1.89 -16.72
C GLU A 18 -25.64 -1.06 -17.21
N LYS A 19 -25.87 0.21 -17.54
CA LYS A 19 -24.75 1.13 -17.89
C LYS A 19 -23.74 1.31 -16.77
N MET A 20 -24.16 1.33 -15.50
CA MET A 20 -23.24 1.38 -14.36
C MET A 20 -22.44 0.07 -14.21
N ARG A 21 -23.01 -1.08 -14.59
CA ARG A 21 -22.34 -2.37 -14.60
C ARG A 21 -21.37 -2.55 -15.78
N GLU A 22 -21.69 -1.93 -16.91
CA GLU A 22 -20.87 -1.91 -18.12
C GLU A 22 -19.71 -0.89 -18.02
N ALA A 23 -19.83 0.13 -17.16
CA ALA A 23 -18.73 1.03 -16.89
C ALA A 23 -17.60 0.24 -16.22
N GLU A 24 -16.40 0.28 -16.81
CA GLU A 24 -15.20 -0.32 -16.21
C GLU A 24 -15.03 0.20 -14.79
N THR A 25 -15.30 -0.68 -13.83
CA THR A 25 -15.20 -0.33 -12.42
C THR A 25 -13.75 -0.48 -12.01
N ARG A 26 -13.12 0.61 -11.58
CA ARG A 26 -11.78 0.55 -11.02
C ARG A 26 -11.85 -0.05 -9.62
N ASN A 27 -11.13 -1.14 -9.44
CA ASN A 27 -10.87 -1.77 -8.16
C ASN A 27 -9.36 -1.78 -7.93
N VAL A 28 -8.91 -1.20 -6.85
CA VAL A 28 -7.50 -1.02 -6.54
C VAL A 28 -7.10 -1.99 -5.44
N LEU A 29 -6.11 -2.85 -5.69
CA LEU A 29 -5.40 -3.57 -4.64
C LEU A 29 -4.36 -2.62 -4.03
N VAL A 30 -4.39 -2.45 -2.72
CA VAL A 30 -3.39 -1.66 -1.98
C VAL A 30 -2.55 -2.60 -1.13
N ILE A 31 -1.30 -2.78 -1.52
CA ILE A 31 -0.34 -3.65 -0.86
C ILE A 31 0.35 -2.87 0.24
N GLY A 32 0.38 -3.42 1.45
CA GLY A 32 1.03 -2.84 2.62
C GLY A 32 2.56 -2.85 2.51
N ASP A 33 3.20 -2.18 3.43
CA ASP A 33 4.65 -2.02 3.52
C ASP A 33 5.37 -3.37 3.44
N LEU A 34 6.23 -3.56 2.43
CA LEU A 34 6.89 -4.84 2.17
C LEU A 34 8.16 -5.03 2.98
N HIS A 35 8.97 -3.97 3.06
CA HIS A 35 10.31 -4.01 3.63
C HIS A 35 11.19 -5.14 3.05
N GLU A 36 11.19 -5.32 1.73
CA GLU A 36 12.09 -6.32 1.15
C GLU A 36 13.56 -6.01 1.49
N PRO A 37 14.34 -7.02 1.82
CA PRO A 37 14.12 -8.46 1.66
C PRO A 37 13.41 -9.16 2.83
N PHE A 38 12.81 -8.42 3.79
CA PHE A 38 12.26 -8.95 5.04
C PHE A 38 10.74 -9.17 5.02
N CYS A 39 10.15 -9.18 3.84
CA CYS A 39 8.73 -9.52 3.66
C CYS A 39 8.45 -10.96 4.08
N LEU A 40 7.27 -11.19 4.65
CA LEU A 40 6.80 -12.51 5.09
C LEU A 40 6.58 -13.43 3.88
N ASP A 41 7.10 -14.65 3.96
CA ASP A 41 6.81 -15.67 2.96
C ASP A 41 5.30 -15.93 2.87
N GLY A 42 4.79 -16.05 1.63
CA GLY A 42 3.36 -16.22 1.35
C GLY A 42 2.55 -14.92 1.28
N TYR A 43 3.11 -13.76 1.67
CA TYR A 43 2.37 -12.50 1.57
C TYR A 43 2.10 -12.10 0.12
N LEU A 44 3.02 -12.37 -0.81
CA LEU A 44 2.80 -12.17 -2.24
C LEU A 44 1.61 -13.00 -2.74
N ASP A 45 1.58 -14.29 -2.40
CA ASP A 45 0.52 -15.20 -2.82
C ASP A 45 -0.84 -14.75 -2.28
N PHE A 46 -0.87 -14.34 -1.01
CA PHE A 46 -2.06 -13.73 -0.40
C PHE A 46 -2.53 -12.49 -1.17
N CYS A 47 -1.65 -11.58 -1.52
CA CYS A 47 -2.01 -10.38 -2.30
C CYS A 47 -2.52 -10.73 -3.71
N ILE A 48 -1.93 -11.72 -4.37
CA ILE A 48 -2.40 -12.22 -5.67
C ILE A 48 -3.82 -12.80 -5.55
N GLU A 49 -4.09 -13.60 -4.52
CA GLU A 49 -5.44 -14.12 -4.26
C GLU A 49 -6.46 -12.99 -4.11
N GLN A 50 -6.12 -11.96 -3.33
CA GLN A 50 -7.02 -10.81 -3.14
C GLN A 50 -7.22 -10.02 -4.44
N TYR A 51 -6.18 -9.84 -5.25
CA TYR A 51 -6.27 -9.16 -6.55
C TYR A 51 -7.34 -9.82 -7.44
N TYR A 52 -7.31 -11.14 -7.55
CA TYR A 52 -8.29 -11.87 -8.35
C TYR A 52 -9.67 -11.98 -7.68
N ALA A 53 -9.72 -12.20 -6.37
CA ALA A 53 -10.98 -12.34 -5.62
C ALA A 53 -11.87 -11.07 -5.70
N TYR A 54 -11.24 -9.90 -5.76
CA TYR A 54 -11.94 -8.62 -5.86
C TYR A 54 -11.92 -8.00 -7.25
N ASN A 55 -11.50 -8.74 -8.28
CA ASN A 55 -11.39 -8.27 -9.65
C ASN A 55 -10.67 -6.91 -9.72
N CYS A 56 -9.52 -6.80 -9.06
CA CYS A 56 -8.74 -5.59 -9.07
C CYS A 56 -8.18 -5.31 -10.46
N THR A 57 -8.16 -4.04 -10.85
CA THR A 57 -7.69 -3.56 -12.15
C THR A 57 -6.41 -2.73 -12.03
N GLU A 58 -6.06 -2.35 -10.81
CA GLU A 58 -4.90 -1.51 -10.49
C GLU A 58 -4.24 -1.97 -9.20
N VAL A 59 -2.93 -1.76 -9.09
CA VAL A 59 -2.14 -2.08 -7.90
C VAL A 59 -1.40 -0.84 -7.41
N VAL A 60 -1.52 -0.57 -6.12
CA VAL A 60 -0.78 0.48 -5.41
C VAL A 60 0.01 -0.16 -4.28
N PHE A 61 1.35 -0.02 -4.33
CA PHE A 61 2.19 -0.27 -3.16
C PHE A 61 2.20 0.99 -2.31
N ILE A 62 1.86 0.86 -1.02
CA ILE A 62 1.64 2.02 -0.16
C ILE A 62 2.94 2.61 0.43
N GLY A 63 4.09 2.16 -0.03
CA GLY A 63 5.42 2.62 0.36
C GLY A 63 6.19 1.58 1.14
N ASP A 64 7.43 1.93 1.49
CA ASP A 64 8.38 1.07 2.17
C ASP A 64 8.51 -0.31 1.48
N VAL A 65 8.72 -0.27 0.14
CA VAL A 65 8.88 -1.50 -0.64
C VAL A 65 10.25 -2.16 -0.36
N ILE A 66 11.26 -1.37 0.03
CA ILE A 66 12.56 -1.84 0.52
C ILE A 66 12.81 -1.35 1.94
N ASP A 67 13.60 -2.11 2.71
CA ASP A 67 13.88 -1.76 4.10
C ASP A 67 15.07 -0.81 4.25
N ASN A 68 16.15 -1.03 3.51
CA ASN A 68 17.42 -0.29 3.65
C ASN A 68 17.96 -0.34 5.10
N HIS A 69 17.85 -1.50 5.78
CA HIS A 69 18.24 -1.66 7.17
C HIS A 69 19.71 -1.27 7.43
N TYR A 70 20.61 -1.68 6.56
CA TYR A 70 22.04 -1.33 6.63
C TYR A 70 22.32 0.17 6.65
N SER A 71 21.37 0.97 6.17
CA SER A 71 21.46 2.43 6.09
C SER A 71 20.43 3.14 6.99
N SER A 72 19.77 2.41 7.88
CA SER A 72 18.77 2.95 8.80
C SER A 72 19.35 4.06 9.69
N TYR A 73 18.47 4.89 10.20
CA TYR A 73 18.76 5.84 11.28
C TYR A 73 18.62 5.19 12.68
N HIS A 74 18.10 3.97 12.73
CA HIS A 74 18.10 3.13 13.94
C HIS A 74 19.38 2.30 14.00
N GLU A 75 19.66 1.70 15.17
CA GLU A 75 20.78 0.78 15.32
C GLU A 75 20.63 -0.38 14.33
N ALA A 76 21.62 -0.53 13.47
CA ALA A 76 21.68 -1.70 12.59
C ALA A 76 22.15 -2.92 13.40
N SER A 77 21.62 -4.09 13.09
CA SER A 77 22.10 -5.35 13.68
C SER A 77 23.53 -5.63 13.24
N ALA A 78 24.42 -5.93 14.18
CA ALA A 78 25.78 -6.35 13.88
C ALA A 78 25.83 -7.67 13.08
N ASP A 79 24.80 -8.49 13.20
CA ASP A 79 24.63 -9.76 12.48
C ASP A 79 23.84 -9.59 11.17
N GLY A 80 23.55 -8.34 10.77
CA GLY A 80 22.82 -8.01 9.54
C GLY A 80 23.66 -8.21 8.28
N MET A 81 22.99 -8.28 7.14
CA MET A 81 23.65 -8.35 5.83
C MET A 81 24.41 -7.05 5.54
N GLY A 82 25.48 -7.15 4.73
CA GLY A 82 26.10 -5.97 4.13
C GLY A 82 25.13 -5.23 3.20
N GLY A 83 25.39 -3.93 3.01
CA GLY A 83 24.46 -3.08 2.24
C GLY A 83 24.25 -3.57 0.80
N LEU A 84 25.29 -4.08 0.14
CA LEU A 84 25.15 -4.62 -1.20
C LEU A 84 24.33 -5.91 -1.22
N ASP A 85 24.63 -6.84 -0.30
CA ASP A 85 23.94 -8.13 -0.23
C ASP A 85 22.45 -7.96 0.08
N GLU A 86 22.12 -7.02 1.00
CA GLU A 86 20.72 -6.68 1.32
C GLU A 86 19.98 -6.11 0.11
N LEU A 87 20.62 -5.17 -0.60
CA LEU A 87 20.02 -4.56 -1.79
C LEU A 87 19.81 -5.57 -2.92
N GLU A 88 20.83 -6.41 -3.22
CA GLU A 88 20.71 -7.44 -4.27
C GLU A 88 19.61 -8.46 -3.94
N LEU A 89 19.51 -8.86 -2.67
CA LEU A 89 18.42 -9.74 -2.24
C LEU A 89 17.04 -9.06 -2.34
N ALA A 90 16.96 -7.77 -1.98
CA ALA A 90 15.73 -6.98 -2.13
C ALA A 90 15.30 -6.89 -3.61
N ILE A 91 16.22 -6.55 -4.51
CA ILE A 91 15.96 -6.50 -5.97
C ILE A 91 15.44 -7.86 -6.47
N LYS A 92 16.10 -8.95 -6.09
CA LYS A 92 15.66 -10.30 -6.47
C LYS A 92 14.24 -10.61 -5.99
N LYS A 93 13.89 -10.23 -4.76
CA LYS A 93 12.56 -10.45 -4.20
C LYS A 93 11.51 -9.53 -4.81
N ILE A 94 11.84 -8.26 -5.04
CA ILE A 94 10.98 -7.30 -5.74
C ILE A 94 10.69 -7.76 -7.18
N GLY A 95 11.64 -8.46 -7.83
CA GLY A 95 11.40 -9.08 -9.12
C GLY A 95 10.19 -10.00 -9.14
N ARG A 96 9.91 -10.73 -8.05
CA ARG A 96 8.70 -11.58 -7.93
C ARG A 96 7.41 -10.74 -7.90
N TRP A 97 7.43 -9.59 -7.21
CA TRP A 97 6.33 -8.65 -7.18
C TRP A 97 6.08 -8.01 -8.54
N ARG A 98 7.16 -7.62 -9.24
CA ARG A 98 7.08 -7.09 -10.61
C ARG A 98 6.51 -8.12 -11.58
N ASP A 99 6.93 -9.38 -11.47
CA ASP A 99 6.44 -10.44 -12.35
C ASP A 99 4.95 -10.73 -12.12
N ALA A 100 4.47 -10.61 -10.87
CA ALA A 100 3.05 -10.75 -10.53
C ALA A 100 2.23 -9.50 -10.90
N PHE A 101 2.79 -8.31 -10.72
CA PHE A 101 2.17 -7.02 -10.97
C PHE A 101 3.08 -6.14 -11.84
N PRO A 102 3.12 -6.38 -13.17
CA PRO A 102 4.04 -5.71 -14.06
C PRO A 102 3.88 -4.20 -14.10
N MET A 103 2.66 -3.71 -13.90
CA MET A 103 2.35 -2.28 -13.81
C MET A 103 1.80 -1.96 -12.42
N ALA A 104 2.39 -1.00 -11.75
CA ALA A 104 1.94 -0.58 -10.42
C ALA A 104 2.30 0.88 -10.14
N THR A 105 1.55 1.52 -9.26
CA THR A 105 1.93 2.77 -8.62
C THR A 105 2.57 2.47 -7.26
N VAL A 106 3.73 3.04 -7.00
CA VAL A 106 4.46 2.89 -5.74
C VAL A 106 4.52 4.25 -5.05
N ILE A 107 3.94 4.32 -3.87
CA ILE A 107 4.12 5.49 -3.01
C ILE A 107 5.49 5.40 -2.36
N ILE A 108 6.25 6.47 -2.39
CA ILE A 108 7.60 6.49 -1.81
C ILE A 108 7.49 6.60 -0.29
N GLY A 109 7.92 5.57 0.42
CA GLY A 109 7.91 5.53 1.88
C GLY A 109 9.17 6.13 2.52
N ASN A 110 9.22 6.15 3.84
CA ASN A 110 10.36 6.71 4.56
C ASN A 110 11.61 5.81 4.49
N HIS A 111 11.45 4.48 4.42
CA HIS A 111 12.56 3.55 4.19
C HIS A 111 13.08 3.66 2.76
N ASP A 112 12.22 3.78 1.79
CA ASP A 112 12.61 4.00 0.39
C ASP A 112 13.50 5.23 0.25
N ARG A 113 13.18 6.32 0.98
CA ARG A 113 13.90 7.61 0.91
C ARG A 113 15.24 7.64 1.65
N ILE A 114 15.58 6.65 2.46
CA ILE A 114 16.77 6.70 3.33
C ILE A 114 18.02 7.10 2.53
N ILE A 115 18.28 6.45 1.41
CA ILE A 115 19.47 6.68 0.60
C ILE A 115 19.46 8.10 0.02
N MET A 116 18.33 8.57 -0.51
CA MET A 116 18.19 9.92 -1.05
C MET A 116 18.41 10.99 0.04
N ARG A 117 17.84 10.79 1.21
CA ARG A 117 18.02 11.70 2.36
C ARG A 117 19.50 11.75 2.80
N LYS A 118 20.17 10.60 2.90
CA LYS A 118 21.60 10.56 3.23
C LYS A 118 22.46 11.24 2.18
N ALA A 119 22.16 11.06 0.91
CA ALA A 119 22.86 11.77 -0.16
C ALA A 119 22.68 13.29 -0.03
N GLN A 120 21.47 13.76 0.21
CA GLN A 120 21.18 15.20 0.41
C GLN A 120 21.94 15.75 1.63
N THR A 121 21.92 15.06 2.77
CA THR A 121 22.65 15.50 3.97
C THR A 121 24.17 15.49 3.78
N SER A 122 24.67 14.69 2.85
CA SER A 122 26.09 14.65 2.45
C SER A 122 26.39 15.60 1.27
N SER A 123 25.46 16.49 0.91
CA SER A 123 25.60 17.44 -0.19
C SER A 123 25.84 16.79 -1.56
N ILE A 124 25.39 15.54 -1.75
CA ILE A 124 25.48 14.86 -3.04
C ILE A 124 24.29 15.24 -3.89
N PRO A 125 24.47 15.88 -5.07
CA PRO A 125 23.39 16.21 -5.95
C PRO A 125 22.61 14.98 -6.43
N SER A 126 21.28 15.06 -6.47
CA SER A 126 20.39 13.94 -6.86
C SER A 126 20.70 13.37 -8.26
N LYS A 127 21.29 14.18 -9.15
CA LYS A 127 21.73 13.74 -10.48
C LYS A 127 22.76 12.60 -10.45
N TRP A 128 23.48 12.41 -9.33
CA TRP A 128 24.42 11.31 -9.15
C TRP A 128 23.77 10.00 -8.71
N ILE A 129 22.49 10.03 -8.39
CA ILE A 129 21.77 8.88 -7.81
C ILE A 129 20.82 8.33 -8.86
N LYS A 130 20.81 7.01 -9.01
CA LYS A 130 19.88 6.29 -9.87
C LYS A 130 18.46 6.45 -9.34
N SER A 131 17.49 6.45 -10.24
CA SER A 131 16.08 6.42 -9.89
C SER A 131 15.68 5.08 -9.25
N PHE A 132 14.58 5.05 -8.50
CA PHE A 132 14.04 3.79 -7.96
C PHE A 132 13.80 2.74 -9.04
N LYS A 133 13.26 3.13 -10.19
CA LYS A 133 13.03 2.22 -11.32
C LYS A 133 14.28 1.51 -11.79
N GLU A 134 15.38 2.26 -11.87
CA GLU A 134 16.67 1.74 -12.32
C GLU A 134 17.31 0.83 -11.26
N VAL A 135 17.24 1.22 -9.98
CA VAL A 135 17.84 0.41 -8.89
C VAL A 135 17.06 -0.88 -8.67
N LEU A 136 15.72 -0.81 -8.65
CA LEU A 136 14.86 -1.94 -8.33
C LEU A 136 14.46 -2.77 -9.56
N GLU A 137 14.95 -2.40 -10.75
CA GLU A 137 14.68 -3.08 -12.02
C GLU A 137 13.17 -3.20 -12.32
N THR A 138 12.42 -2.13 -12.05
CA THR A 138 10.96 -2.05 -12.20
C THR A 138 10.57 -0.94 -13.19
N PRO A 139 10.89 -1.07 -14.49
CA PRO A 139 10.77 0.03 -15.47
C PRO A 139 9.34 0.56 -15.61
N ASP A 140 8.34 -0.29 -15.45
CA ASP A 140 6.93 0.05 -15.65
C ASP A 140 6.19 0.41 -14.36
N TRP A 141 6.87 0.40 -13.21
CA TRP A 141 6.33 0.92 -11.96
C TRP A 141 6.44 2.44 -11.90
N ASN A 142 5.40 3.10 -11.40
CA ASN A 142 5.36 4.54 -11.24
C ASN A 142 5.59 4.96 -9.79
N PHE A 143 6.77 5.53 -9.48
CA PHE A 143 7.13 5.99 -8.13
C PHE A 143 6.70 7.43 -7.92
N VAL A 144 5.86 7.67 -6.92
CA VAL A 144 5.29 8.99 -6.60
C VAL A 144 5.23 9.22 -5.09
N GLU A 145 5.24 10.47 -4.68
CA GLU A 145 5.09 10.86 -3.26
C GLU A 145 3.64 10.69 -2.76
N ARG A 146 2.68 10.87 -3.66
CA ARG A 146 1.25 10.78 -3.42
C ARG A 146 0.55 10.41 -4.71
N TYR A 147 -0.47 9.60 -4.61
CA TYR A 147 -1.34 9.25 -5.72
C TYR A 147 -2.79 9.59 -5.37
N GLU A 148 -3.52 10.15 -6.32
CA GLU A 148 -4.94 10.45 -6.17
C GLU A 148 -5.73 9.89 -7.34
N ALA A 149 -6.77 9.12 -7.03
CA ALA A 149 -7.71 8.58 -8.01
C ALA A 149 -9.08 8.39 -7.37
N ASP A 150 -10.13 8.65 -8.12
CA ASP A 150 -11.52 8.43 -7.71
C ASP A 150 -11.90 9.09 -6.37
N GLY A 151 -11.33 10.25 -6.07
CA GLY A 151 -11.54 10.95 -4.81
C GLY A 151 -10.88 10.29 -3.60
N VAL A 152 -9.91 9.41 -3.83
CA VAL A 152 -9.10 8.75 -2.81
C VAL A 152 -7.65 9.20 -2.93
N GLN A 153 -7.04 9.59 -1.83
CA GLN A 153 -5.60 9.81 -1.74
C GLN A 153 -4.91 8.56 -1.17
N TYR A 154 -3.85 8.14 -1.83
CA TYR A 154 -2.96 7.07 -1.40
C TYR A 154 -1.64 7.69 -0.97
N ILE A 155 -1.24 7.50 0.27
CA ILE A 155 -0.05 8.09 0.87
C ILE A 155 0.65 7.06 1.75
N HIS A 156 1.97 7.14 1.87
CA HIS A 156 2.67 6.30 2.84
C HIS A 156 2.32 6.72 4.27
N GLY A 157 2.39 8.00 4.54
CA GLY A 157 2.14 8.57 5.87
C GLY A 157 3.44 8.85 6.61
N GLU A 158 3.45 9.98 7.31
CA GLU A 158 4.53 10.38 8.21
C GLU A 158 3.89 11.11 9.40
N GLY A 159 3.97 10.50 10.58
CA GLY A 159 3.51 11.14 11.80
C GLY A 159 2.00 11.32 11.89
N GLY A 160 1.26 10.25 12.00
CA GLY A 160 -0.18 10.26 12.15
C GLY A 160 -0.84 9.04 11.55
N THR A 161 -2.15 8.93 11.69
CA THR A 161 -2.92 7.80 11.21
C THR A 161 -3.76 8.19 10.01
N ALA A 162 -4.21 7.22 9.22
CA ALA A 162 -5.14 7.42 8.12
C ALA A 162 -6.40 8.19 8.55
N ARG A 163 -6.90 7.94 9.78
CA ARG A 163 -8.05 8.68 10.35
C ARG A 163 -7.74 10.16 10.59
N THR A 164 -6.56 10.47 11.06
CA THR A 164 -6.14 11.86 11.31
C THR A 164 -6.02 12.61 9.99
N LYS A 165 -5.38 11.99 9.01
CA LYS A 165 -5.16 12.58 7.69
C LYS A 165 -6.48 12.77 6.92
N CYS A 166 -7.32 11.73 6.90
CA CYS A 166 -8.66 11.79 6.31
C CYS A 166 -9.49 12.97 6.85
N ARG A 167 -9.47 13.17 8.16
CA ARG A 167 -10.22 14.28 8.79
C ARG A 167 -9.62 15.64 8.51
N ALA A 168 -8.29 15.74 8.48
CA ALA A 168 -7.60 16.99 8.18
C ALA A 168 -7.85 17.46 6.75
N ASP A 169 -7.80 16.53 5.80
CA ASP A 169 -7.97 16.84 4.38
C ASP A 169 -9.44 16.77 3.91
N MET A 170 -10.34 16.23 4.75
CA MET A 170 -11.73 15.92 4.38
C MET A 170 -11.82 15.10 3.09
N MET A 171 -10.92 14.14 2.93
CA MET A 171 -10.77 13.31 1.74
C MET A 171 -10.59 11.84 2.11
N ASN A 172 -11.13 10.91 1.29
CA ASN A 172 -10.85 9.49 1.46
C ASN A 172 -9.34 9.27 1.44
N THR A 173 -8.83 8.55 2.43
CA THR A 173 -7.39 8.37 2.64
C THR A 173 -7.06 6.90 2.85
N VAL A 174 -6.11 6.39 2.09
CA VAL A 174 -5.49 5.08 2.29
C VAL A 174 -4.03 5.29 2.63
N GLN A 175 -3.57 4.72 3.74
CA GLN A 175 -2.25 4.98 4.31
C GLN A 175 -1.56 3.71 4.81
N GLY A 176 -0.23 3.62 4.61
CA GLY A 176 0.70 2.61 5.16
C GLY A 176 1.38 3.06 6.45
N HIS A 177 2.66 2.77 6.60
CA HIS A 177 3.57 3.20 7.66
C HIS A 177 3.33 2.60 9.05
N LEU A 178 2.11 2.46 9.51
CA LEU A 178 1.80 1.99 10.85
C LEU A 178 1.54 0.47 10.87
N HIS A 179 2.61 -0.30 10.98
CA HIS A 179 2.58 -1.77 10.85
C HIS A 179 1.65 -2.48 11.82
N THR A 180 1.34 -1.87 12.96
CA THR A 180 0.50 -2.49 14.01
C THR A 180 -0.98 -2.15 13.88
N GLN A 181 -1.38 -1.48 12.79
CA GLN A 181 -2.74 -0.99 12.59
C GLN A 181 -3.26 -1.43 11.21
N CYS A 182 -4.45 -2.02 11.22
CA CYS A 182 -5.19 -2.37 10.01
C CYS A 182 -6.68 -2.13 10.30
N TYR A 183 -7.25 -1.07 9.75
CA TYR A 183 -8.64 -0.68 9.98
C TYR A 183 -9.17 0.22 8.89
N THR A 184 -10.49 0.29 8.78
CA THR A 184 -11.20 1.33 8.03
C THR A 184 -12.19 2.04 8.96
N GLU A 185 -12.18 3.37 8.94
CA GLU A 185 -13.09 4.21 9.73
C GLU A 185 -13.75 5.25 8.83
N HIS A 186 -15.09 5.36 8.94
CA HIS A 186 -15.89 6.30 8.15
C HIS A 186 -16.28 7.50 8.98
N TYR A 187 -16.23 8.68 8.37
CA TYR A 187 -16.70 9.94 8.93
C TYR A 187 -17.83 10.45 8.07
N VAL A 188 -19.00 10.59 8.68
CA VAL A 188 -20.23 10.96 7.99
C VAL A 188 -20.76 12.28 8.55
N GLY A 189 -20.84 13.29 7.71
CA GLY A 189 -21.46 14.56 8.00
C GLY A 189 -22.76 14.75 7.21
N LYS A 190 -23.43 15.86 7.42
CA LYS A 190 -24.70 16.15 6.71
C LYS A 190 -24.56 16.15 5.18
N LYS A 191 -23.39 16.52 4.67
CA LYS A 191 -23.14 16.72 3.21
C LYS A 191 -21.94 15.93 2.69
N PHE A 192 -21.29 15.12 3.52
CA PHE A 192 -20.09 14.38 3.13
C PHE A 192 -20.03 13.01 3.82
N ARG A 193 -19.33 12.11 3.18
CA ARG A 193 -18.84 10.85 3.74
C ARG A 193 -17.42 10.65 3.25
N VAL A 194 -16.49 10.51 4.16
CA VAL A 194 -15.09 10.19 3.87
C VAL A 194 -14.63 9.05 4.76
N TYR A 195 -13.55 8.36 4.38
CA TYR A 195 -12.99 7.28 5.17
C TYR A 195 -11.46 7.39 5.26
N GLY A 196 -10.93 6.86 6.36
CA GLY A 196 -9.51 6.61 6.54
C GLY A 196 -9.24 5.13 6.68
N THR A 197 -8.41 4.58 5.80
CA THR A 197 -8.01 3.17 5.76
C THR A 197 -6.52 3.05 6.06
N GLN A 198 -6.19 2.35 7.15
CA GLN A 198 -4.83 1.97 7.50
C GLN A 198 -4.58 0.55 7.00
N VAL A 199 -3.59 0.36 6.12
CA VAL A 199 -3.50 -0.87 5.31
C VAL A 199 -2.88 -2.05 6.07
N GLY A 200 -1.99 -1.81 7.02
CA GLY A 200 -1.13 -2.86 7.59
C GLY A 200 0.16 -3.03 6.78
N CYS A 201 0.80 -4.18 6.86
CA CYS A 201 2.08 -4.44 6.21
C CYS A 201 2.27 -5.91 5.84
N GLY A 202 3.36 -6.20 5.12
CA GLY A 202 3.79 -7.56 4.78
C GLY A 202 5.06 -8.02 5.50
N ILE A 203 5.54 -7.28 6.49
CA ILE A 203 6.85 -7.54 7.10
C ILE A 203 6.88 -8.79 7.99
N ASN A 204 7.98 -9.53 7.93
CA ASN A 204 8.25 -10.65 8.84
C ASN A 204 8.82 -10.12 10.17
N HIS A 205 8.01 -10.13 11.22
CA HIS A 205 8.40 -9.65 12.55
C HIS A 205 9.55 -10.45 13.21
N LYS A 206 9.92 -11.59 12.67
CA LYS A 206 11.04 -12.42 13.16
C LYS A 206 12.36 -12.05 12.49
N SER A 207 12.35 -11.17 11.48
CA SER A 207 13.58 -10.73 10.82
C SER A 207 14.44 -9.87 11.75
N TYR A 208 15.75 -9.87 11.54
CA TYR A 208 16.67 -9.03 12.33
C TYR A 208 16.42 -7.54 12.11
N ALA A 209 15.91 -7.15 10.96
CA ALA A 209 15.53 -5.77 10.67
C ALA A 209 14.50 -5.21 11.68
N MET A 210 13.72 -6.10 12.30
CA MET A 210 12.75 -5.75 13.35
C MET A 210 13.33 -5.86 14.78
N ALA A 211 14.64 -6.03 14.94
CA ALA A 211 15.26 -6.20 16.24
C ALA A 211 15.04 -5.02 17.21
N TYR A 212 14.88 -3.80 16.68
CA TYR A 212 14.52 -2.61 17.46
C TYR A 212 13.11 -2.69 18.05
N ALA A 213 12.23 -3.52 17.48
CA ALA A 213 10.85 -3.71 17.94
C ALA A 213 10.66 -4.98 18.80
N LYS A 214 11.71 -5.54 19.39
CA LYS A 214 11.70 -6.82 20.16
C LYS A 214 10.58 -6.93 21.18
N TYR A 215 10.17 -5.81 21.77
CA TYR A 215 9.08 -5.71 22.74
C TYR A 215 7.83 -5.06 22.15
N GLY A 216 7.83 -4.83 20.85
CA GLY A 216 6.75 -4.19 20.12
C GLY A 216 5.54 -5.10 19.91
N LYS A 217 4.45 -4.50 19.49
CA LYS A 217 3.25 -5.22 19.07
C LYS A 217 3.56 -5.99 17.77
N ARG A 218 2.91 -7.14 17.60
CA ARG A 218 3.00 -7.86 16.31
C ARG A 218 2.44 -7.01 15.18
N PRO A 219 3.03 -7.07 13.97
CA PRO A 219 2.49 -6.38 12.82
C PRO A 219 1.12 -6.94 12.42
N ALA A 220 0.28 -6.07 11.91
CA ALA A 220 -0.98 -6.44 11.27
C ALA A 220 -0.65 -6.79 9.81
N VAL A 221 -0.41 -8.07 9.53
CA VAL A 221 -0.10 -8.52 8.17
C VAL A 221 -1.38 -8.54 7.35
N GLY A 222 -1.41 -7.78 6.26
CA GLY A 222 -2.59 -7.66 5.44
C GLY A 222 -2.45 -6.61 4.34
N CYS A 223 -3.47 -6.53 3.50
CA CYS A 223 -3.61 -5.55 2.43
C CYS A 223 -4.98 -4.87 2.52
N ALA A 224 -5.25 -3.96 1.60
CA ALA A 224 -6.59 -3.40 1.45
C ALA A 224 -7.03 -3.47 -0.01
N VAL A 225 -8.34 -3.41 -0.25
CA VAL A 225 -8.90 -3.17 -1.57
C VAL A 225 -9.82 -1.95 -1.51
N VAL A 226 -9.77 -1.14 -2.55
CA VAL A 226 -10.66 0.00 -2.71
C VAL A 226 -11.48 -0.24 -3.95
N LEU A 227 -12.77 -0.53 -3.76
CA LEU A 227 -13.67 -1.00 -4.80
C LEU A 227 -14.58 0.11 -5.31
N ASN A 228 -15.18 -0.14 -6.48
CA ASN A 228 -16.24 0.67 -7.05
C ASN A 228 -15.82 2.14 -7.20
N ASN A 229 -14.72 2.40 -7.87
CA ASN A 229 -14.22 3.77 -8.10
C ASN A 229 -14.10 4.55 -6.78
N GLY A 230 -13.37 4.00 -5.82
CA GLY A 230 -13.08 4.67 -4.56
C GLY A 230 -14.18 4.63 -3.49
N GLN A 231 -15.30 3.93 -3.73
CA GLN A 231 -16.48 3.99 -2.85
C GLN A 231 -16.42 3.04 -1.66
N THR A 232 -15.73 1.89 -1.80
CA THR A 232 -15.83 0.80 -0.81
C THR A 232 -14.44 0.30 -0.41
N PRO A 233 -13.86 0.82 0.67
CA PRO A 233 -12.60 0.33 1.21
C PRO A 233 -12.83 -0.92 2.07
N LEU A 234 -11.98 -1.92 1.93
CA LEU A 234 -11.96 -3.13 2.75
C LEU A 234 -10.53 -3.43 3.18
N ASN A 235 -10.33 -3.73 4.45
CA ASN A 235 -9.08 -4.29 4.97
C ASN A 235 -9.14 -5.81 4.99
N LEU A 236 -8.06 -6.44 4.58
CA LEU A 236 -7.94 -7.89 4.45
C LEU A 236 -6.72 -8.34 5.24
N LEU A 237 -6.95 -8.97 6.37
CA LEU A 237 -5.88 -9.54 7.20
C LEU A 237 -5.51 -10.93 6.67
N MET A 238 -4.21 -11.18 6.55
CA MET A 238 -3.68 -12.49 6.21
C MET A 238 -3.82 -13.43 7.41
N PRO A 239 -4.42 -14.62 7.26
CA PRO A 239 -4.38 -15.66 8.30
C PRO A 239 -2.94 -16.07 8.59
N LEU A 240 -2.53 -16.07 9.87
CA LEU A 240 -1.17 -16.37 10.33
C LEU A 240 -1.16 -17.67 11.14
#